data_1cda765772cd3109f624349e20126c87
#
_entry.id   1cda765772cd3109f624349e20126c87
#
_cell.length_a   1.000
_cell.length_b   1.000
_cell.length_c   1.000
_cell.angle_alpha   90.00
_cell.angle_beta   90.00
_cell.angle_gamma   90.00
#
_symmetry.space_group_name_H-M   'P 1'
#
loop_
_entity.id
_entity.type
_entity.pdbx_description
1 polymer ?
#
loop_
_entity_poly.entity_id
_entity_poly.type
_entity_poly.pdbx_seq_one_letter_code
_entity_poly.pdbx_strand_id
1 'polypeptide(L)'
;MDDKGLIRACENSGCGWKCCSFGTDGHIVILPHELDGHEKEISHLQIIDDDYFGGKKVKCIAKDCKSCDNGYKPIMCRTYPLWVKSVKKSFVFRSGKCPLKNEQLTKHKEFVLGIFDSYRKALLPKTDIDIFLSKAWIDRYEPLFPVGKGNIEYKMQVKALSMFDISDIEKMEQTLLVNPDMCFPSEKEDIVKCLQSGCSFGLLVNDKLVAYSLTYFTEYGTAYVDKCFVHADYRGNGFQYILINANIAKLVSNGVQEIFTMTSPKNEASMKSFINAGFSFKRDTKYKGIERLILKWEL
;
A
#
# COMPACT_ATOMS: atom_id res chain seq x y z
N MET A 1 1.32 8.14 -23.67
CA MET A 1 -0.11 8.02 -24.03
C MET A 1 -0.77 9.22 -23.40
N ASP A 2 -1.46 10.00 -24.19
CA ASP A 2 -2.25 11.10 -23.64
C ASP A 2 -3.48 10.53 -22.90
N ASP A 3 -4.13 11.34 -22.09
CA ASP A 3 -5.36 10.96 -21.36
C ASP A 3 -6.45 10.37 -22.30
N LYS A 4 -6.36 10.66 -23.60
CA LYS A 4 -7.33 10.21 -24.62
C LYS A 4 -7.32 8.70 -24.86
N GLY A 5 -6.15 8.03 -24.74
CA GLY A 5 -6.07 6.58 -24.92
C GLY A 5 -6.72 5.80 -23.80
N LEU A 6 -6.56 6.24 -22.53
CA LEU A 6 -7.24 5.64 -21.38
C LEU A 6 -8.74 5.91 -21.41
N ILE A 7 -9.15 7.14 -21.77
CA ILE A 7 -10.56 7.53 -21.90
C ILE A 7 -11.28 6.60 -22.87
N ARG A 8 -10.72 6.33 -24.05
CA ARG A 8 -11.30 5.38 -25.02
C ARG A 8 -11.40 3.96 -24.48
N ALA A 9 -10.38 3.50 -23.75
CA ALA A 9 -10.43 2.18 -23.12
C ALA A 9 -11.53 2.10 -22.06
N CYS A 10 -11.74 3.17 -21.27
CA CYS A 10 -12.81 3.26 -20.29
C CYS A 10 -14.21 3.27 -20.96
N GLU A 11 -14.39 4.02 -22.04
CA GLU A 11 -15.64 4.05 -22.79
C GLU A 11 -16.00 2.68 -23.35
N ASN A 12 -15.02 1.97 -23.91
CA ASN A 12 -15.20 0.63 -24.47
C ASN A 12 -15.40 -0.45 -23.39
N SER A 13 -15.04 -0.18 -22.14
CA SER A 13 -15.18 -1.16 -21.04
C SER A 13 -16.61 -1.26 -20.49
N GLY A 14 -17.50 -0.33 -20.85
CA GLY A 14 -18.87 -0.28 -20.33
C GLY A 14 -18.98 -0.02 -18.83
N CYS A 15 -17.92 0.46 -18.17
CA CYS A 15 -17.90 0.63 -16.72
C CYS A 15 -18.72 1.82 -16.19
N GLY A 16 -19.23 2.67 -17.06
CA GLY A 16 -20.08 3.82 -16.69
C GLY A 16 -19.36 4.85 -15.80
N TRP A 17 -18.04 5.01 -15.96
CA TRP A 17 -17.22 5.99 -15.20
C TRP A 17 -17.28 5.81 -13.68
N LYS A 18 -17.34 4.56 -13.21
CA LYS A 18 -17.38 4.23 -11.77
C LYS A 18 -16.23 4.82 -10.96
N CYS A 19 -15.17 5.27 -11.61
CA CYS A 19 -14.04 5.99 -10.98
C CYS A 19 -14.46 7.33 -10.37
N CYS A 20 -15.48 7.98 -10.89
CA CYS A 20 -16.01 9.24 -10.36
C CYS A 20 -17.18 9.02 -9.39
N SER A 21 -17.59 7.77 -9.17
CA SER A 21 -18.69 7.41 -8.29
C SER A 21 -18.12 6.92 -6.96
N PHE A 22 -17.80 7.85 -6.07
CA PHE A 22 -17.13 7.55 -4.81
C PHE A 22 -18.04 6.93 -3.73
N GLY A 23 -19.34 6.80 -3.93
CA GLY A 23 -20.26 6.37 -2.87
C GLY A 23 -20.23 7.30 -1.64
N THR A 24 -20.84 6.86 -0.53
CA THR A 24 -20.88 7.66 0.71
C THR A 24 -19.52 7.78 1.40
N ASP A 25 -18.65 6.76 1.27
CA ASP A 25 -17.39 6.64 2.01
C ASP A 25 -16.14 6.86 1.13
N GLY A 26 -16.34 7.20 -0.15
CA GLY A 26 -15.23 7.40 -1.06
C GLY A 26 -14.61 8.79 -0.94
N HIS A 27 -13.30 8.86 -1.00
CA HIS A 27 -12.55 10.11 -0.97
C HIS A 27 -11.44 10.13 -2.02
N ILE A 28 -11.01 11.34 -2.36
CA ILE A 28 -9.83 11.62 -3.18
C ILE A 28 -8.73 12.07 -2.23
N VAL A 29 -7.53 11.56 -2.42
CA VAL A 29 -6.33 12.04 -1.74
C VAL A 29 -5.67 13.11 -2.60
N ILE A 30 -5.44 14.25 -2.00
CA ILE A 30 -4.68 15.38 -2.56
C ILE A 30 -3.28 15.34 -1.99
N LEU A 31 -2.29 15.45 -2.85
CA LEU A 31 -0.90 15.41 -2.43
C LEU A 31 -0.50 16.73 -1.75
N PRO A 32 0.56 16.72 -0.89
CA PRO A 32 1.09 17.95 -0.30
C PRO A 32 1.39 18.99 -1.37
N HIS A 33 0.94 20.21 -1.21
CA HIS A 33 1.11 21.33 -2.16
C HIS A 33 0.47 21.15 -3.56
N GLU A 34 -0.30 20.10 -3.77
CA GLU A 34 -0.94 19.84 -5.08
C GLU A 34 -1.91 20.95 -5.50
N LEU A 35 -2.55 21.60 -4.53
CA LEU A 35 -3.53 22.66 -4.79
C LEU A 35 -2.94 24.06 -4.78
N ASP A 36 -1.65 24.21 -4.54
CA ASP A 36 -1.00 25.54 -4.55
C ASP A 36 -1.17 26.19 -5.92
N GLY A 37 -1.75 27.37 -5.96
CA GLY A 37 -2.07 28.10 -7.18
C GLY A 37 -3.39 27.69 -7.88
N HIS A 38 -4.11 26.73 -7.33
CA HIS A 38 -5.42 26.25 -7.85
C HIS A 38 -6.60 26.58 -6.93
N GLU A 39 -6.42 27.44 -5.95
CA GLU A 39 -7.42 27.72 -4.89
C GLU A 39 -8.78 28.19 -5.46
N LYS A 40 -8.77 28.82 -6.61
CA LYS A 40 -10.00 29.29 -7.29
C LYS A 40 -10.70 28.22 -8.13
N GLU A 41 -10.03 27.09 -8.37
CA GLU A 41 -10.49 26.05 -9.30
C GLU A 41 -10.99 24.79 -8.56
N ILE A 42 -11.09 24.83 -7.23
CA ILE A 42 -11.40 23.68 -6.39
C ILE A 42 -12.81 23.68 -5.77
N SER A 43 -13.71 24.54 -6.26
CA SER A 43 -15.08 24.66 -5.73
C SER A 43 -15.87 23.35 -5.75
N HIS A 44 -15.49 22.40 -6.60
CA HIS A 44 -16.07 21.07 -6.71
C HIS A 44 -15.41 20.04 -5.75
N LEU A 45 -14.45 20.45 -4.91
CA LEU A 45 -13.78 19.61 -3.93
C LEU A 45 -14.18 20.05 -2.53
N GLN A 46 -14.85 19.17 -1.80
CA GLN A 46 -15.19 19.37 -0.40
C GLN A 46 -14.09 18.74 0.48
N ILE A 47 -13.41 19.53 1.28
CA ILE A 47 -12.37 19.05 2.21
C ILE A 47 -13.05 18.24 3.32
N ILE A 48 -12.57 17.02 3.55
CA ILE A 48 -12.99 16.10 4.62
C ILE A 48 -11.95 16.10 5.74
N ASP A 49 -10.67 16.10 5.37
CA ASP A 49 -9.52 16.09 6.28
C ASP A 49 -8.46 17.00 5.67
N ASP A 50 -8.12 18.05 6.40
CA ASP A 50 -7.23 19.11 5.91
C ASP A 50 -5.74 18.82 6.16
N ASP A 51 -5.43 17.84 7.00
CA ASP A 51 -4.05 17.42 7.30
C ASP A 51 -3.89 15.89 7.23
N TYR A 52 -4.07 15.34 6.04
CA TYR A 52 -3.84 13.93 5.81
C TYR A 52 -2.38 13.67 5.42
N PHE A 53 -1.52 13.45 6.40
CA PHE A 53 -0.06 13.27 6.20
C PHE A 53 0.60 14.43 5.43
N GLY A 54 0.18 15.66 5.68
CA GLY A 54 0.62 16.85 4.96
C GLY A 54 -0.07 17.11 3.63
N GLY A 55 -0.94 16.21 3.18
CA GLY A 55 -1.88 16.40 2.08
C GLY A 55 -3.31 16.58 2.60
N LYS A 56 -4.31 16.25 1.77
CA LYS A 56 -5.73 16.39 2.16
C LYS A 56 -6.55 15.18 1.71
N LYS A 57 -7.65 14.90 2.43
CA LYS A 57 -8.75 14.09 1.90
C LYS A 57 -9.88 14.99 1.47
N VAL A 58 -10.41 14.76 0.29
CA VAL A 58 -11.50 15.54 -0.25
C VAL A 58 -12.58 14.65 -0.86
N LYS A 59 -13.82 15.15 -0.90
CA LYS A 59 -14.92 14.54 -1.63
C LYS A 59 -15.17 15.35 -2.89
N CYS A 60 -15.30 14.68 -4.03
CA CYS A 60 -15.71 15.34 -5.27
C CYS A 60 -17.23 15.53 -5.25
N ILE A 61 -17.68 16.77 -5.42
CA ILE A 61 -19.09 17.16 -5.54
C ILE A 61 -19.41 17.72 -6.92
N ALA A 62 -18.51 17.52 -7.91
CA ALA A 62 -18.73 17.95 -9.29
C ALA A 62 -20.00 17.34 -9.88
N LYS A 63 -20.76 18.15 -10.62
CA LYS A 63 -21.93 17.72 -11.38
C LYS A 63 -21.51 17.01 -12.66
N ASP A 64 -20.48 17.52 -13.34
CA ASP A 64 -19.84 16.87 -14.47
C ASP A 64 -18.49 16.29 -14.07
N CYS A 65 -18.47 15.00 -13.77
CA CYS A 65 -17.25 14.30 -13.38
C CYS A 65 -16.18 14.22 -14.48
N LYS A 66 -16.54 14.40 -15.76
CA LYS A 66 -15.57 14.34 -16.87
C LYS A 66 -14.72 15.59 -16.91
N SER A 67 -15.35 16.74 -16.75
CA SER A 67 -14.70 18.06 -16.79
C SER A 67 -14.33 18.59 -15.41
N CYS A 68 -14.75 17.92 -14.31
CA CYS A 68 -14.62 18.44 -12.94
C CYS A 68 -15.27 19.85 -12.81
N ASP A 69 -16.41 20.08 -13.47
CA ASP A 69 -17.09 21.36 -13.57
C ASP A 69 -16.17 22.50 -14.11
N ASN A 70 -15.23 22.15 -14.99
CA ASN A 70 -14.13 22.99 -15.53
C ASN A 70 -13.12 23.45 -14.45
N GLY A 71 -13.10 22.80 -13.29
CA GLY A 71 -12.14 23.07 -12.24
C GLY A 71 -10.87 22.21 -12.34
N TYR A 72 -10.02 22.33 -11.32
CA TYR A 72 -8.80 21.55 -11.22
C TYR A 72 -9.08 20.05 -11.10
N LYS A 73 -8.43 19.25 -11.92
CA LYS A 73 -8.55 17.79 -11.87
C LYS A 73 -7.42 17.19 -11.02
N PRO A 74 -7.70 16.68 -9.82
CA PRO A 74 -6.68 16.13 -8.94
C PRO A 74 -5.80 15.04 -9.58
N ILE A 75 -4.54 14.96 -9.16
CA ILE A 75 -3.60 13.95 -9.66
C ILE A 75 -4.16 12.55 -9.48
N MET A 76 -4.79 12.26 -8.33
CA MET A 76 -5.44 10.97 -8.11
C MET A 76 -6.52 10.67 -9.16
N CYS A 77 -7.30 11.66 -9.59
CA CYS A 77 -8.31 11.49 -10.66
C CYS A 77 -7.65 11.30 -12.04
N ARG A 78 -6.55 12.01 -12.32
CA ARG A 78 -5.80 11.90 -13.58
C ARG A 78 -5.06 10.57 -13.70
N THR A 79 -4.66 9.99 -12.58
CA THR A 79 -3.91 8.74 -12.54
C THR A 79 -4.77 7.50 -12.36
N TYR A 80 -6.04 7.67 -12.01
CA TYR A 80 -6.96 6.54 -11.88
C TYR A 80 -6.94 5.64 -13.15
N PRO A 81 -6.96 4.34 -13.04
CA PRO A 81 -7.17 3.52 -11.84
C PRO A 81 -5.87 3.17 -11.08
N LEU A 82 -4.80 3.87 -11.32
CA LEU A 82 -3.50 3.58 -10.71
C LEU A 82 -3.16 4.58 -9.61
N TRP A 83 -2.51 4.09 -8.56
CA TRP A 83 -1.93 4.88 -7.49
C TRP A 83 -0.48 4.47 -7.28
N VAL A 84 0.41 5.46 -7.19
CA VAL A 84 1.85 5.22 -6.97
C VAL A 84 2.11 5.17 -5.47
N LYS A 85 2.77 4.11 -5.01
CA LYS A 85 3.23 3.98 -3.62
C LYS A 85 4.72 4.32 -3.45
N SER A 86 5.49 4.24 -4.50
CA SER A 86 6.85 4.76 -4.55
C SER A 86 7.26 5.04 -5.99
N VAL A 87 7.64 6.27 -6.26
CA VAL A 87 8.15 6.67 -7.58
C VAL A 87 9.54 6.07 -7.80
N LYS A 88 10.42 6.14 -6.79
CA LYS A 88 11.79 5.60 -6.85
C LYS A 88 11.84 4.11 -7.19
N LYS A 89 10.83 3.34 -6.76
CA LYS A 89 10.75 1.90 -6.97
C LYS A 89 9.76 1.50 -8.04
N SER A 90 9.10 2.45 -8.68
CA SER A 90 8.02 2.21 -9.64
C SER A 90 6.90 1.31 -9.08
N PHE A 91 6.64 1.42 -7.77
CA PHE A 91 5.56 0.70 -7.12
C PHE A 91 4.21 1.35 -7.42
N VAL A 92 3.35 0.61 -8.11
CA VAL A 92 2.04 1.08 -8.55
C VAL A 92 0.98 0.09 -8.12
N PHE A 93 -0.12 0.61 -7.60
CA PHE A 93 -1.32 -0.12 -7.24
C PHE A 93 -2.45 0.21 -8.20
N ARG A 94 -3.35 -0.74 -8.43
CA ARG A 94 -4.55 -0.53 -9.23
C ARG A 94 -5.80 -0.59 -8.36
N SER A 95 -6.82 0.16 -8.72
CA SER A 95 -8.13 0.01 -8.11
C SER A 95 -8.79 -1.29 -8.55
N GLY A 96 -9.19 -2.12 -7.58
CA GLY A 96 -9.96 -3.35 -7.84
C GLY A 96 -11.35 -3.10 -8.43
N LYS A 97 -11.84 -1.85 -8.41
CA LYS A 97 -13.11 -1.45 -9.05
C LYS A 97 -12.98 -1.25 -10.57
N CYS A 98 -11.76 -1.14 -11.09
CA CYS A 98 -11.55 -0.88 -12.51
C CYS A 98 -11.62 -2.18 -13.32
N PRO A 99 -12.47 -2.29 -14.33
CA PRO A 99 -12.62 -3.49 -15.15
C PRO A 99 -11.50 -3.65 -16.19
N LEU A 100 -10.64 -2.64 -16.38
CA LEU A 100 -9.55 -2.72 -17.35
C LEU A 100 -8.56 -3.81 -16.97
N LYS A 101 -8.07 -4.56 -17.94
CA LYS A 101 -7.05 -5.59 -17.75
C LYS A 101 -5.67 -4.98 -17.52
N ASN A 102 -4.77 -5.72 -16.87
CA ASN A 102 -3.41 -5.26 -16.58
C ASN A 102 -2.62 -4.85 -17.84
N GLU A 103 -2.80 -5.55 -18.95
CA GLU A 103 -2.18 -5.20 -20.23
C GLU A 103 -2.56 -3.79 -20.71
N GLN A 104 -3.84 -3.42 -20.55
CA GLN A 104 -4.33 -2.09 -20.90
C GLN A 104 -3.77 -1.00 -19.98
N LEU A 105 -3.43 -1.38 -18.74
CA LEU A 105 -2.88 -0.48 -17.73
C LEU A 105 -1.35 -0.32 -17.82
N THR A 106 -0.65 -1.22 -18.52
CA THR A 106 0.82 -1.15 -18.60
C THR A 106 1.30 0.17 -19.21
N LYS A 107 0.68 0.61 -20.31
CA LYS A 107 1.02 1.90 -20.94
C LYS A 107 0.63 3.10 -20.06
N HIS A 108 -0.49 2.97 -19.35
CA HIS A 108 -0.93 4.01 -18.43
C HIS A 108 0.00 4.13 -17.21
N LYS A 109 0.63 3.03 -16.78
CA LYS A 109 1.60 3.03 -15.69
C LYS A 109 2.76 3.98 -15.94
N GLU A 110 3.32 3.98 -17.14
CA GLU A 110 4.44 4.87 -17.49
C GLU A 110 4.03 6.35 -17.41
N PHE A 111 2.86 6.67 -17.93
CA PHE A 111 2.29 8.01 -17.84
C PHE A 111 2.09 8.45 -16.38
N VAL A 112 1.52 7.57 -15.56
CA VAL A 112 1.28 7.81 -14.12
C VAL A 112 2.59 8.05 -13.37
N LEU A 113 3.58 7.19 -13.58
CA LEU A 113 4.91 7.36 -12.97
C LEU A 113 5.57 8.68 -13.39
N GLY A 114 5.41 9.08 -14.65
CA GLY A 114 5.89 10.36 -15.14
C GLY A 114 5.26 11.56 -14.45
N ILE A 115 3.94 11.52 -14.19
CA ILE A 115 3.24 12.59 -13.44
C ILE A 115 3.84 12.70 -12.03
N PHE A 116 3.92 11.59 -11.29
CA PHE A 116 4.44 11.62 -9.92
C PHE A 116 5.91 12.00 -9.84
N ASP A 117 6.74 11.57 -10.81
CA ASP A 117 8.15 11.96 -10.85
C ASP A 117 8.32 13.45 -11.12
N SER A 118 7.54 14.01 -12.04
CA SER A 118 7.52 15.44 -12.34
C SER A 118 7.07 16.26 -11.13
N TYR A 119 6.01 15.81 -10.45
CA TYR A 119 5.50 16.43 -9.25
C TYR A 119 6.55 16.39 -8.12
N ARG A 120 7.19 15.25 -7.90
CA ARG A 120 8.27 15.09 -6.92
C ARG A 120 9.42 16.07 -7.19
N LYS A 121 9.85 16.18 -8.43
CA LYS A 121 10.95 17.09 -8.82
C LYS A 121 10.60 18.56 -8.59
N ALA A 122 9.36 18.96 -8.84
CA ALA A 122 8.89 20.32 -8.63
C ALA A 122 8.85 20.72 -7.15
N LEU A 123 8.62 19.76 -6.25
CA LEU A 123 8.46 20.00 -4.82
C LEU A 123 9.70 19.74 -3.97
N LEU A 124 10.80 19.21 -4.55
CA LEU A 124 12.07 19.10 -3.84
C LEU A 124 12.66 20.50 -3.60
N PRO A 125 13.14 20.82 -2.40
CA PRO A 125 13.24 20.02 -1.17
C PRO A 125 12.04 20.15 -0.21
N LYS A 126 10.89 20.67 -0.63
CA LYS A 126 9.78 21.04 0.23
C LYS A 126 9.07 19.85 0.88
N THR A 127 9.03 18.70 0.20
CA THR A 127 8.38 17.48 0.72
C THR A 127 9.03 16.21 0.18
N ASP A 128 8.95 15.11 0.93
CA ASP A 128 9.28 13.77 0.43
C ASP A 128 8.00 13.05 0.02
N ILE A 129 7.69 13.13 -1.26
CA ILE A 129 6.50 12.52 -1.84
C ILE A 129 6.46 10.99 -1.65
N ASP A 130 7.60 10.32 -1.60
CA ASP A 130 7.64 8.86 -1.38
C ASP A 130 7.22 8.53 0.06
N ILE A 131 7.54 9.37 1.05
CA ILE A 131 7.06 9.21 2.43
C ILE A 131 5.54 9.38 2.47
N PHE A 132 5.02 10.46 1.88
CA PHE A 132 3.57 10.68 1.79
C PHE A 132 2.87 9.50 1.12
N LEU A 133 3.34 9.09 -0.07
CA LEU A 133 2.73 7.99 -0.82
C LEU A 133 2.80 6.64 -0.08
N SER A 134 3.82 6.42 0.74
CA SER A 134 3.92 5.21 1.57
C SER A 134 2.89 5.18 2.70
N LYS A 135 2.63 6.33 3.32
CA LYS A 135 1.67 6.49 4.43
C LYS A 135 0.23 6.62 3.94
N ALA A 136 -0.01 7.38 2.87
CA ALA A 136 -1.35 7.58 2.32
C ALA A 136 -1.98 6.26 1.88
N TRP A 137 -3.14 5.95 2.45
CA TRP A 137 -3.90 4.75 2.15
C TRP A 137 -5.13 5.07 1.30
N ILE A 138 -5.35 4.24 0.30
CA ILE A 138 -6.53 4.31 -0.54
C ILE A 138 -7.18 2.93 -0.57
N ASP A 139 -8.38 2.83 -0.04
CA ASP A 139 -9.13 1.57 0.02
C ASP A 139 -9.31 0.92 -1.35
N ARG A 140 -9.24 -0.41 -1.37
CA ARG A 140 -9.52 -1.24 -2.55
C ARG A 140 -8.52 -1.06 -3.71
N TYR A 141 -7.29 -0.64 -3.42
CA TYR A 141 -6.20 -0.67 -4.39
C TYR A 141 -5.37 -1.95 -4.20
N GLU A 142 -5.14 -2.63 -5.31
CA GLU A 142 -4.32 -3.84 -5.39
C GLU A 142 -2.99 -3.51 -6.08
N PRO A 143 -1.89 -4.21 -5.74
CA PRO A 143 -0.63 -4.00 -6.43
C PRO A 143 -0.75 -4.28 -7.93
N LEU A 144 -0.25 -3.37 -8.76
CA LEU A 144 -0.04 -3.61 -10.18
C LEU A 144 1.37 -4.15 -10.36
N PHE A 145 1.48 -5.47 -10.58
CA PHE A 145 2.78 -6.07 -10.83
C PHE A 145 3.22 -5.87 -12.27
N PRO A 146 4.54 -5.66 -12.50
CA PRO A 146 5.07 -5.90 -13.82
C PRO A 146 4.75 -7.36 -14.15
N VAL A 147 4.15 -7.59 -15.32
CA VAL A 147 3.98 -8.92 -15.90
C VAL A 147 5.35 -9.60 -15.81
N GLY A 148 5.44 -10.71 -15.06
CA GLY A 148 6.68 -11.46 -14.94
C GLY A 148 7.22 -11.83 -16.31
N LYS A 149 8.49 -12.19 -16.42
CA LYS A 149 9.10 -12.69 -17.65
C LYS A 149 8.34 -13.95 -18.10
N GLY A 150 7.31 -13.77 -18.91
CA GLY A 150 6.37 -14.77 -19.38
C GLY A 150 4.94 -14.28 -19.19
N ASN A 151 4.11 -14.37 -20.21
CA ASN A 151 2.71 -13.89 -20.29
C ASN A 151 1.74 -14.63 -19.32
N ILE A 152 2.09 -14.77 -18.06
CA ILE A 152 1.23 -15.40 -17.05
C ILE A 152 0.53 -14.28 -16.30
N GLU A 153 -0.77 -14.12 -16.49
CA GLU A 153 -1.62 -13.26 -15.64
C GLU A 153 -1.71 -13.88 -14.25
N TYR A 154 -1.04 -13.28 -13.28
CA TYR A 154 -1.25 -13.61 -11.87
C TYR A 154 -2.41 -12.77 -11.34
N LYS A 155 -3.48 -13.43 -10.90
CA LYS A 155 -4.49 -12.80 -10.07
C LYS A 155 -3.89 -12.62 -8.66
N MET A 156 -3.70 -11.38 -8.25
CA MET A 156 -3.17 -11.08 -6.93
C MET A 156 -4.18 -10.35 -6.09
N GLN A 157 -4.22 -10.68 -4.81
CA GLN A 157 -5.11 -10.06 -3.84
C GLN A 157 -4.41 -9.94 -2.49
N VAL A 158 -4.49 -8.75 -1.89
CA VAL A 158 -4.21 -8.56 -0.46
C VAL A 158 -5.54 -8.70 0.27
N LYS A 159 -5.61 -9.61 1.24
CA LYS A 159 -6.80 -9.81 2.08
C LYS A 159 -6.45 -9.73 3.56
N ALA A 160 -7.39 -9.26 4.37
CA ALA A 160 -7.30 -9.44 5.81
C ALA A 160 -7.33 -10.93 6.14
N LEU A 161 -6.41 -11.37 6.98
CA LEU A 161 -6.36 -12.75 7.48
C LEU A 161 -7.29 -12.92 8.67
N SER A 162 -7.81 -14.12 8.81
CA SER A 162 -8.73 -14.54 9.86
C SER A 162 -8.36 -15.93 10.38
N MET A 163 -9.08 -16.43 11.36
CA MET A 163 -8.88 -17.79 11.89
C MET A 163 -9.06 -18.89 10.84
N PHE A 164 -9.77 -18.62 9.74
CA PHE A 164 -9.89 -19.58 8.63
C PHE A 164 -8.59 -19.78 7.84
N ASP A 165 -7.63 -18.86 7.98
CA ASP A 165 -6.36 -18.89 7.25
C ASP A 165 -5.23 -19.58 8.04
N ILE A 166 -5.48 -19.99 9.28
CA ILE A 166 -4.45 -20.54 10.18
C ILE A 166 -3.75 -21.77 9.57
N SER A 167 -4.49 -22.67 8.94
CA SER A 167 -3.93 -23.87 8.32
C SER A 167 -2.96 -23.55 7.18
N ASP A 168 -3.25 -22.52 6.40
CA ASP A 168 -2.38 -22.12 5.29
C ASP A 168 -1.14 -21.40 5.80
N ILE A 169 -1.26 -20.62 6.88
CA ILE A 169 -0.13 -20.00 7.56
C ILE A 169 0.79 -21.08 8.16
N GLU A 170 0.23 -22.06 8.89
CA GLU A 170 1.01 -23.17 9.47
C GLU A 170 1.76 -23.97 8.40
N LYS A 171 1.13 -24.24 7.25
CA LYS A 171 1.80 -24.89 6.11
C LYS A 171 2.96 -24.04 5.57
N MET A 172 2.78 -22.74 5.50
CA MET A 172 3.86 -21.84 5.05
C MET A 172 5.00 -21.77 6.07
N GLU A 173 4.70 -21.79 7.38
CA GLU A 173 5.71 -21.85 8.43
C GLU A 173 6.57 -23.11 8.33
N GLN A 174 6.00 -24.26 7.94
CA GLN A 174 6.73 -25.50 7.71
C GLN A 174 7.75 -25.41 6.57
N THR A 175 7.56 -24.48 5.64
CA THR A 175 8.51 -24.23 4.54
C THR A 175 9.68 -23.33 4.94
N LEU A 176 9.65 -22.78 6.17
CA LEU A 176 10.73 -21.99 6.71
C LEU A 176 11.97 -22.87 6.86
N LEU A 177 13.01 -22.57 6.12
CA LEU A 177 14.34 -23.04 6.46
C LEU A 177 14.73 -22.35 7.76
N VAL A 178 14.70 -23.10 8.86
CA VAL A 178 15.00 -22.57 10.19
C VAL A 178 16.43 -22.07 10.20
N ASN A 179 16.59 -20.78 10.10
CA ASN A 179 17.84 -20.10 10.36
C ASN A 179 17.63 -19.15 11.54
N PRO A 180 18.00 -19.53 12.76
CA PRO A 180 17.80 -18.73 13.96
C PRO A 180 18.37 -17.31 13.84
N ASP A 181 19.43 -17.13 13.04
CA ASP A 181 20.00 -15.81 12.76
C ASP A 181 19.06 -14.91 11.97
N MET A 182 18.18 -15.48 11.18
CA MET A 182 17.27 -14.73 10.29
C MET A 182 15.85 -14.62 10.86
N CYS A 183 15.24 -15.72 11.22
CA CYS A 183 13.88 -15.78 11.76
C CYS A 183 13.62 -17.06 12.55
N PHE A 184 12.62 -17.02 13.42
CA PHE A 184 12.08 -18.18 14.11
C PHE A 184 10.70 -18.54 13.53
N PRO A 185 10.29 -19.84 13.56
CA PRO A 185 8.91 -20.20 13.35
C PRO A 185 8.00 -19.51 14.39
N SER A 186 6.78 -19.16 14.01
CA SER A 186 5.79 -18.68 14.94
C SER A 186 5.09 -19.85 15.62
N GLU A 187 4.90 -19.77 16.92
CA GLU A 187 4.07 -20.71 17.65
C GLU A 187 2.58 -20.49 17.28
N LYS A 188 1.79 -21.54 17.38
CA LYS A 188 0.36 -21.48 17.02
C LYS A 188 -0.40 -20.40 17.79
N GLU A 189 -0.11 -20.28 19.07
CA GLU A 189 -0.69 -19.28 19.97
C GLU A 189 -0.41 -17.86 19.51
N ASP A 190 0.81 -17.58 19.02
CA ASP A 190 1.20 -16.28 18.50
C ASP A 190 0.45 -15.97 17.20
N ILE A 191 0.31 -16.96 16.31
CA ILE A 191 -0.49 -16.83 15.08
C ILE A 191 -1.93 -16.48 15.42
N VAL A 192 -2.55 -17.24 16.36
CA VAL A 192 -3.94 -17.00 16.81
C VAL A 192 -4.10 -15.58 17.36
N LYS A 193 -3.20 -15.15 18.24
CA LYS A 193 -3.20 -13.80 18.81
C LYS A 193 -3.17 -12.73 17.70
N CYS A 194 -2.32 -12.91 16.71
CA CYS A 194 -2.21 -11.97 15.60
C CYS A 194 -3.47 -11.96 14.72
N LEU A 195 -4.08 -13.11 14.45
CA LEU A 195 -5.29 -13.19 13.64
C LEU A 195 -6.50 -12.55 14.35
N GLN A 196 -6.58 -12.70 15.67
CA GLN A 196 -7.63 -12.07 16.49
C GLN A 196 -7.55 -10.55 16.51
N SER A 197 -6.37 -9.96 16.23
CA SER A 197 -6.21 -8.50 16.14
C SER A 197 -7.01 -7.87 14.98
N GLY A 198 -7.34 -8.64 13.94
CA GLY A 198 -7.96 -8.15 12.71
C GLY A 198 -7.07 -7.23 11.85
N CYS A 199 -5.76 -7.17 12.18
CA CYS A 199 -4.78 -6.30 11.51
C CYS A 199 -3.69 -7.08 10.78
N SER A 200 -3.85 -8.39 10.63
CA SER A 200 -2.95 -9.28 9.87
C SER A 200 -3.41 -9.41 8.43
N PHE A 201 -2.48 -9.42 7.50
CA PHE A 201 -2.78 -9.48 6.07
C PHE A 201 -2.02 -10.59 5.36
N GLY A 202 -2.69 -11.19 4.36
CA GLY A 202 -2.10 -12.15 3.44
C GLY A 202 -2.13 -11.62 2.01
N LEU A 203 -1.17 -12.08 1.21
CA LEU A 203 -1.12 -11.85 -0.21
C LEU A 203 -1.32 -13.17 -0.93
N LEU A 204 -2.36 -13.23 -1.75
CA LEU A 204 -2.68 -14.38 -2.57
C LEU A 204 -2.23 -14.17 -4.01
N VAL A 205 -1.72 -15.22 -4.61
CA VAL A 205 -1.45 -15.29 -6.06
C VAL A 205 -2.22 -16.47 -6.60
N ASN A 206 -3.12 -16.23 -7.56
CA ASN A 206 -4.02 -17.25 -8.09
C ASN A 206 -4.77 -18.01 -6.97
N ASP A 207 -5.33 -17.24 -6.03
CA ASP A 207 -6.08 -17.72 -4.87
C ASP A 207 -5.26 -18.56 -3.86
N LYS A 208 -3.93 -18.66 -4.03
CA LYS A 208 -3.01 -19.32 -3.10
C LYS A 208 -2.29 -18.30 -2.24
N LEU A 209 -2.27 -18.49 -0.92
CA LEU A 209 -1.49 -17.66 0.00
C LEU A 209 0.01 -17.84 -0.27
N VAL A 210 0.72 -16.74 -0.58
CA VAL A 210 2.15 -16.76 -0.92
C VAL A 210 2.99 -15.86 -0.02
N ALA A 211 2.34 -14.96 0.71
CA ALA A 211 2.98 -14.13 1.71
C ALA A 211 1.97 -13.72 2.77
N TYR A 212 2.44 -13.46 3.99
CA TYR A 212 1.59 -12.95 5.06
C TYR A 212 2.38 -12.02 5.98
N SER A 213 1.65 -11.19 6.72
CA SER A 213 2.15 -10.36 7.80
C SER A 213 1.23 -10.49 9.00
N LEU A 214 1.79 -10.91 10.13
CA LEU A 214 1.10 -11.09 11.40
C LEU A 214 1.32 -9.86 12.28
N THR A 215 0.25 -9.35 12.87
CA THR A 215 0.28 -8.11 13.64
C THR A 215 -0.67 -8.23 14.83
N TYR A 216 -0.29 -7.69 15.97
CA TYR A 216 -1.14 -7.62 17.15
C TYR A 216 -1.03 -6.26 17.84
N PHE A 217 -2.07 -5.90 18.61
CA PHE A 217 -2.04 -4.75 19.49
C PHE A 217 -1.26 -5.08 20.76
N THR A 218 -0.42 -4.15 21.18
CA THR A 218 0.23 -4.20 22.49
C THR A 218 -0.58 -3.41 23.50
N GLU A 219 -0.17 -3.40 24.76
CA GLU A 219 -0.68 -2.47 25.74
C GLU A 219 -0.35 -1.02 25.31
N TYR A 220 -1.14 -0.04 25.79
CA TYR A 220 -0.90 1.41 25.56
C TYR A 220 -1.18 1.93 24.14
N GLY A 221 -2.01 1.26 23.34
CA GLY A 221 -2.42 1.78 22.04
C GLY A 221 -1.33 1.72 20.97
N THR A 222 -0.31 0.91 21.17
CA THR A 222 0.71 0.61 20.18
C THR A 222 0.45 -0.75 19.52
N ALA A 223 1.14 -1.04 18.42
CA ALA A 223 1.04 -2.31 17.74
C ALA A 223 2.41 -2.90 17.41
N TYR A 224 2.43 -4.19 17.17
CA TYR A 224 3.63 -4.93 16.84
C TYR A 224 3.42 -5.77 15.59
N VAL A 225 4.27 -5.57 14.58
CA VAL A 225 4.36 -6.47 13.43
C VAL A 225 5.28 -7.62 13.83
N ASP A 226 4.67 -8.75 14.17
CA ASP A 226 5.36 -9.91 14.72
C ASP A 226 6.15 -10.64 13.65
N LYS A 227 5.51 -10.88 12.53
CA LYS A 227 6.12 -11.61 11.43
C LYS A 227 5.69 -11.10 10.08
N CYS A 228 6.63 -11.12 9.16
CA CYS A 228 6.35 -10.93 7.75
C CYS A 228 7.09 -12.01 6.95
N PHE A 229 6.34 -12.86 6.27
CA PHE A 229 6.87 -14.00 5.52
C PHE A 229 6.50 -13.91 4.05
N VAL A 230 7.45 -14.24 3.18
CA VAL A 230 7.24 -14.39 1.73
C VAL A 230 7.82 -15.75 1.31
N HIS A 231 6.98 -16.58 0.68
CA HIS A 231 7.41 -17.87 0.14
C HIS A 231 8.60 -17.69 -0.82
N ALA A 232 9.54 -18.62 -0.81
CA ALA A 232 10.82 -18.50 -1.51
C ALA A 232 10.66 -18.15 -3.00
N ASP A 233 9.72 -18.80 -3.69
CA ASP A 233 9.47 -18.61 -5.13
C ASP A 233 8.93 -17.23 -5.48
N TYR A 234 8.46 -16.48 -4.48
CA TYR A 234 7.83 -15.17 -4.65
C TYR A 234 8.66 -14.03 -4.06
N ARG A 235 9.85 -14.31 -3.55
CA ARG A 235 10.77 -13.28 -3.03
C ARG A 235 11.25 -12.34 -4.13
N GLY A 236 11.71 -11.16 -3.75
CA GLY A 236 12.20 -10.15 -4.70
C GLY A 236 11.10 -9.34 -5.39
N ASN A 237 9.81 -9.67 -5.20
CA ASN A 237 8.67 -8.98 -5.81
C ASN A 237 8.07 -7.86 -4.94
N GLY A 238 8.70 -7.51 -3.83
CA GLY A 238 8.22 -6.43 -2.95
C GLY A 238 7.01 -6.79 -2.07
N PHE A 239 6.63 -8.07 -1.99
CA PHE A 239 5.43 -8.52 -1.26
C PHE A 239 5.46 -8.17 0.22
N GLN A 240 6.63 -8.27 0.85
CA GLN A 240 6.80 -7.86 2.25
C GLN A 240 6.48 -6.37 2.43
N TYR A 241 6.98 -5.50 1.56
CA TYR A 241 6.70 -4.07 1.60
C TYR A 241 5.19 -3.77 1.45
N ILE A 242 4.50 -4.50 0.57
CA ILE A 242 3.06 -4.37 0.37
C ILE A 242 2.30 -4.69 1.65
N LEU A 243 2.62 -5.83 2.27
CA LEU A 243 1.97 -6.29 3.49
C LEU A 243 2.23 -5.36 4.68
N ILE A 244 3.47 -4.86 4.84
CA ILE A 244 3.80 -3.88 5.86
C ILE A 244 2.93 -2.63 5.72
N ASN A 245 2.77 -2.11 4.50
CA ASN A 245 1.92 -0.94 4.26
C ASN A 245 0.43 -1.22 4.52
N ALA A 246 -0.06 -2.41 4.21
CA ALA A 246 -1.42 -2.82 4.56
C ALA A 246 -1.64 -2.84 6.08
N ASN A 247 -0.67 -3.38 6.84
CA ASN A 247 -0.70 -3.36 8.30
C ASN A 247 -0.71 -1.91 8.84
N ILE A 248 0.23 -1.06 8.40
CA ILE A 248 0.32 0.36 8.82
C ILE A 248 -1.02 1.04 8.59
N ALA A 249 -1.57 0.94 7.38
CA ALA A 249 -2.82 1.58 7.03
C ALA A 249 -3.97 1.15 7.95
N LYS A 250 -4.11 -0.16 8.18
CA LYS A 250 -5.15 -0.69 9.06
C LYS A 250 -4.96 -0.26 10.50
N LEU A 251 -3.72 -0.31 11.01
CA LEU A 251 -3.40 0.09 12.38
C LEU A 251 -3.66 1.58 12.61
N VAL A 252 -3.24 2.43 11.69
CA VAL A 252 -3.52 3.88 11.74
C VAL A 252 -5.02 4.16 11.70
N SER A 253 -5.78 3.44 10.86
CA SER A 253 -7.25 3.59 10.83
C SER A 253 -7.92 3.16 12.15
N ASN A 254 -7.24 2.36 12.96
CA ASN A 254 -7.67 1.96 14.31
C ASN A 254 -7.09 2.87 15.41
N GLY A 255 -6.47 4.01 15.06
CA GLY A 255 -5.95 4.98 16.02
C GLY A 255 -4.56 4.67 16.59
N VAL A 256 -3.84 3.68 16.03
CA VAL A 256 -2.47 3.37 16.45
C VAL A 256 -1.53 4.44 15.94
N GLN A 257 -0.71 4.99 16.85
CA GLN A 257 0.28 6.03 16.54
C GLN A 257 1.70 5.49 16.41
N GLU A 258 1.99 4.38 17.06
CA GLU A 258 3.32 3.77 17.05
C GLU A 258 3.23 2.28 16.72
N ILE A 259 4.08 1.83 15.80
CA ILE A 259 4.17 0.43 15.40
C ILE A 259 5.61 -0.03 15.56
N PHE A 260 5.79 -1.15 16.21
CA PHE A 260 7.10 -1.75 16.42
C PHE A 260 7.26 -3.05 15.63
N THR A 261 8.49 -3.38 15.33
CA THR A 261 8.89 -4.71 14.82
C THR A 261 10.30 -5.01 15.24
N MET A 262 10.67 -6.28 15.11
CA MET A 262 12.00 -6.76 15.38
C MET A 262 12.54 -7.52 14.18
N THR A 263 13.78 -7.24 13.78
CA THR A 263 14.43 -7.94 12.68
C THR A 263 15.87 -8.33 13.05
N SER A 264 16.42 -9.29 12.33
CA SER A 264 17.84 -9.61 12.43
C SER A 264 18.69 -8.54 11.73
N PRO A 265 19.83 -8.12 12.28
CA PRO A 265 20.78 -7.27 11.56
C PRO A 265 21.33 -7.95 10.29
N LYS A 266 21.33 -9.28 10.24
CA LYS A 266 21.73 -10.08 9.07
C LYS A 266 20.63 -10.18 7.99
N ASN A 267 19.38 -9.83 8.33
CA ASN A 267 18.25 -9.87 7.38
C ASN A 267 18.06 -8.51 6.67
N GLU A 268 19.04 -8.17 5.83
CA GLU A 268 19.05 -6.90 5.09
C GLU A 268 17.76 -6.68 4.26
N ALA A 269 17.21 -7.73 3.67
CA ALA A 269 16.00 -7.64 2.85
C ALA A 269 14.79 -7.22 3.70
N SER A 270 14.62 -7.80 4.88
CA SER A 270 13.57 -7.43 5.81
C SER A 270 13.77 -6.01 6.34
N MET A 271 14.98 -5.71 6.82
CA MET A 271 15.33 -4.37 7.31
C MET A 271 15.04 -3.31 6.25
N LYS A 272 15.49 -3.52 5.01
CA LYS A 272 15.24 -2.60 3.88
C LYS A 272 13.74 -2.43 3.60
N SER A 273 12.94 -3.48 3.72
CA SER A 273 11.49 -3.40 3.51
C SER A 273 10.81 -2.55 4.58
N PHE A 274 11.18 -2.70 5.85
CA PHE A 274 10.64 -1.88 6.94
C PHE A 274 11.10 -0.43 6.85
N ILE A 275 12.39 -0.16 6.63
CA ILE A 275 12.91 1.21 6.46
C ILE A 275 12.20 1.91 5.29
N ASN A 276 11.98 1.21 4.18
CA ASN A 276 11.26 1.76 3.03
C ASN A 276 9.77 2.02 3.31
N ALA A 277 9.18 1.34 4.28
CA ALA A 277 7.82 1.58 4.74
C ALA A 277 7.73 2.68 5.82
N GLY A 278 8.83 3.35 6.13
CA GLY A 278 8.88 4.47 7.06
C GLY A 278 9.28 4.11 8.49
N PHE A 279 9.71 2.87 8.74
CA PHE A 279 10.29 2.53 10.04
C PHE A 279 11.69 3.12 10.19
N SER A 280 12.02 3.52 11.40
CA SER A 280 13.36 3.96 11.80
C SER A 280 13.96 3.00 12.83
N PHE A 281 15.28 2.97 12.91
CA PHE A 281 15.98 2.22 13.95
C PHE A 281 15.71 2.85 15.33
N LYS A 282 15.37 2.01 16.30
CA LYS A 282 15.14 2.43 17.69
C LYS A 282 16.26 2.02 18.62
N ARG A 283 16.60 0.73 18.65
CA ARG A 283 17.67 0.18 19.50
C ARG A 283 18.04 -1.24 19.12
N ASP A 284 19.21 -1.67 19.56
CA ASP A 284 19.61 -3.06 19.58
C ASP A 284 18.94 -3.82 20.73
N THR A 285 18.75 -5.11 20.55
CA THR A 285 18.23 -6.02 21.57
C THR A 285 18.72 -7.44 21.35
N LYS A 286 18.41 -8.34 22.28
CA LYS A 286 18.59 -9.78 22.10
C LYS A 286 17.27 -10.50 22.29
N TYR A 287 16.99 -11.42 21.41
CA TYR A 287 15.84 -12.31 21.53
C TYR A 287 16.31 -13.74 21.46
N LYS A 288 16.00 -14.55 22.47
CA LYS A 288 16.53 -15.93 22.62
C LYS A 288 18.06 -15.99 22.50
N GLY A 289 18.77 -14.97 23.04
CA GLY A 289 20.23 -14.86 23.01
C GLY A 289 20.84 -14.34 21.70
N ILE A 290 20.04 -14.12 20.66
CA ILE A 290 20.49 -13.70 19.33
C ILE A 290 20.22 -12.21 19.13
N GLU A 291 21.20 -11.52 18.53
CA GLU A 291 21.09 -10.08 18.24
C GLU A 291 19.92 -9.74 17.32
N ARG A 292 19.19 -8.70 17.67
CA ARG A 292 18.06 -8.17 16.93
C ARG A 292 18.07 -6.64 16.96
N LEU A 293 17.42 -6.05 15.96
CA LEU A 293 17.15 -4.62 15.85
C LEU A 293 15.66 -4.38 16.08
N ILE A 294 15.32 -3.44 16.96
CA ILE A 294 13.96 -2.93 17.09
C ILE A 294 13.83 -1.75 16.17
N LEU A 295 12.84 -1.82 15.29
CA LEU A 295 12.44 -0.74 14.41
C LEU A 295 11.09 -0.18 14.89
N LYS A 296 10.91 1.13 14.74
CA LYS A 296 9.70 1.88 15.11
C LYS A 296 9.20 2.66 13.90
N TRP A 297 7.90 2.59 13.69
CA TRP A 297 7.16 3.51 12.84
C TRP A 297 6.28 4.39 13.74
N GLU A 298 6.19 5.67 13.44
CA GLU A 298 5.34 6.63 14.13
C GLU A 298 4.65 7.56 13.15
N LEU A 299 3.45 8.02 13.56
CA LEU A 299 2.60 8.91 12.76
C LEU A 299 3.19 10.30 12.68
#